data_fac1dae6ed3ee07be489fb29169f8756
#
_entry.id   fac1dae6ed3ee07be489fb29169f8756
#
_cell.length_a   1.000
_cell.length_b   1.000
_cell.length_c   1.000
_cell.angle_alpha   90.00
_cell.angle_beta   90.00
_cell.angle_gamma   90.00
#
_symmetry.space_group_name_H-M   'P 1'
#
loop_
_entity.id
_entity.type
_entity.pdbx_description
1 polymer ?
#
loop_
_entity_poly.entity_id
_entity_poly.type
_entity_poly.pdbx_seq_one_letter_code
_entity_poly.pdbx_strand_id
1 'polypeptide(L)'
;KALVLGSGGASATVCAVLNELRARSVTVISRSGEDNYGNLDRHADAEIIVNTTPVGMYPNCGVSPVDLRQFPRLAGVLDIVYNPARTALVMQAETLGIPYMSGLYMLVAQAKRTAEVFEGHAILGSETERIWKKLGREMQNIVLIGMPGSGKSTVAARLAEALDRVALDSDAEIEERNGASCASLIERNGEAAFRALESEVIADLGRRSGMVIATGGGCVTREENYASLHQNGVIFWLRRDLDKLPREGRPLSAGDLAAMYDKRRACYERFADHSINNNGTVEETLRQIMAALPEEE
;
A
#
# COMPACT_ATOMS: atom_id res chain seq x y z
N LYS A 1 22.66 -7.61 -16.30
CA LYS A 1 22.86 -8.63 -15.25
C LYS A 1 21.62 -8.73 -14.40
N ALA A 2 21.05 -9.94 -14.26
CA ALA A 2 19.83 -10.16 -13.50
C ALA A 2 20.09 -11.08 -12.29
N LEU A 3 19.48 -10.72 -11.15
CA LEU A 3 19.36 -11.56 -9.97
C LEU A 3 17.93 -12.08 -9.83
N VAL A 4 17.79 -13.37 -9.65
CA VAL A 4 16.52 -14.04 -9.38
C VAL A 4 16.53 -14.53 -7.95
N LEU A 5 15.71 -13.92 -7.09
CA LEU A 5 15.61 -14.28 -5.69
C LEU A 5 14.67 -15.48 -5.52
N GLY A 6 15.19 -16.59 -5.00
CA GLY A 6 14.47 -17.84 -4.82
C GLY A 6 14.85 -18.90 -5.87
N SER A 7 14.70 -20.17 -5.49
CA SER A 7 15.05 -21.35 -6.31
C SER A 7 13.88 -22.30 -6.56
N GLY A 8 12.63 -21.79 -6.47
CA GLY A 8 11.40 -22.56 -6.71
C GLY A 8 10.99 -22.63 -8.18
N GLY A 9 9.80 -23.17 -8.46
CA GLY A 9 9.27 -23.31 -9.82
C GLY A 9 9.18 -22.00 -10.60
N ALA A 10 8.73 -20.92 -9.95
CA ALA A 10 8.67 -19.59 -10.58
C ALA A 10 10.07 -19.09 -10.99
N SER A 11 11.11 -19.36 -10.19
CA SER A 11 12.49 -19.02 -10.51
C SER A 11 12.96 -19.68 -11.81
N ALA A 12 12.66 -20.96 -12.00
CA ALA A 12 13.02 -21.67 -13.23
C ALA A 12 12.40 -21.02 -14.47
N THR A 13 11.11 -20.64 -14.40
CA THR A 13 10.41 -19.95 -15.49
C THR A 13 11.04 -18.58 -15.77
N VAL A 14 11.30 -17.79 -14.72
CA VAL A 14 11.94 -16.48 -14.86
C VAL A 14 13.33 -16.59 -15.48
N CYS A 15 14.15 -17.55 -15.03
CA CYS A 15 15.46 -17.78 -15.61
C CYS A 15 15.39 -18.17 -17.09
N ALA A 16 14.43 -19.02 -17.49
CA ALA A 16 14.21 -19.37 -18.89
C ALA A 16 13.88 -18.14 -19.74
N VAL A 17 12.94 -17.31 -19.30
CA VAL A 17 12.55 -16.06 -19.98
C VAL A 17 13.73 -15.09 -20.08
N LEU A 18 14.48 -14.89 -19.00
CA LEU A 18 15.64 -13.98 -19.02
C LEU A 18 16.72 -14.47 -19.98
N ASN A 19 16.94 -15.77 -20.08
CA ASN A 19 17.88 -16.35 -21.04
C ASN A 19 17.37 -16.20 -22.48
N GLU A 20 16.10 -16.40 -22.75
CA GLU A 20 15.47 -16.17 -24.05
C GLU A 20 15.59 -14.70 -24.48
N LEU A 21 15.42 -13.77 -23.54
CA LEU A 21 15.66 -12.34 -23.74
C LEU A 21 17.15 -11.96 -23.82
N ARG A 22 18.04 -12.95 -23.81
CA ARG A 22 19.50 -12.79 -23.91
C ARG A 22 20.09 -11.90 -22.81
N ALA A 23 19.60 -12.05 -21.56
CA ALA A 23 20.26 -11.44 -20.42
C ALA A 23 21.73 -11.86 -20.38
N ARG A 24 22.64 -10.89 -20.14
CA ARG A 24 24.11 -11.13 -20.13
C ARG A 24 24.51 -12.17 -19.09
N SER A 25 23.87 -12.18 -17.95
CA SER A 25 24.00 -13.18 -16.90
C SER A 25 22.75 -13.23 -16.04
N VAL A 26 22.39 -14.41 -15.60
CA VAL A 26 21.27 -14.67 -14.68
C VAL A 26 21.83 -15.46 -13.51
N THR A 27 21.75 -14.89 -12.32
CA THR A 27 22.21 -15.53 -11.07
C THR A 27 21.01 -15.76 -10.16
N VAL A 28 20.88 -17.00 -9.65
CA VAL A 28 19.82 -17.36 -8.69
C VAL A 28 20.37 -17.24 -7.28
N ILE A 29 19.72 -16.40 -6.48
CA ILE A 29 20.02 -16.26 -5.06
C ILE A 29 19.08 -17.15 -4.26
N SER A 30 19.64 -18.06 -3.48
CA SER A 30 18.85 -18.98 -2.65
C SER A 30 19.44 -19.11 -1.24
N ARG A 31 18.68 -19.70 -0.31
CA ARG A 31 19.13 -19.85 1.09
C ARG A 31 20.32 -20.80 1.26
N SER A 32 20.47 -21.77 0.36
CA SER A 32 21.45 -22.85 0.44
C SER A 32 22.30 -22.99 -0.81
N GLY A 33 22.22 -22.05 -1.77
CA GLY A 33 23.03 -22.05 -2.98
C GLY A 33 24.44 -21.51 -2.74
N GLU A 34 25.32 -21.64 -3.73
CA GLU A 34 26.62 -20.98 -3.77
C GLU A 34 26.46 -19.46 -3.70
N ASP A 35 25.53 -18.92 -4.53
CA ASP A 35 25.08 -17.56 -4.45
C ASP A 35 23.85 -17.48 -3.52
N ASN A 36 23.99 -16.76 -2.42
CA ASN A 36 23.01 -16.71 -1.36
C ASN A 36 22.88 -15.32 -0.72
N TYR A 37 21.96 -15.16 0.20
CA TYR A 37 21.69 -13.87 0.84
C TYR A 37 22.86 -13.36 1.73
N GLY A 38 23.86 -14.20 2.04
CA GLY A 38 25.04 -13.82 2.82
C GLY A 38 26.19 -13.27 1.97
N ASN A 39 26.12 -13.36 0.64
CA ASN A 39 27.19 -12.90 -0.27
C ASN A 39 26.68 -12.04 -1.44
N LEU A 40 25.61 -11.26 -1.20
CA LEU A 40 25.00 -10.36 -2.19
C LEU A 40 25.97 -9.29 -2.70
N ASP A 41 26.97 -8.92 -1.92
CA ASP A 41 28.03 -7.99 -2.28
C ASP A 41 28.74 -8.36 -3.59
N ARG A 42 28.89 -9.67 -3.88
CA ARG A 42 29.45 -10.18 -5.14
C ARG A 42 28.62 -9.79 -6.37
N HIS A 43 27.38 -9.41 -6.16
CA HIS A 43 26.39 -9.12 -7.19
C HIS A 43 25.89 -7.66 -7.16
N ALA A 44 26.62 -6.76 -6.50
CA ALA A 44 26.26 -5.34 -6.38
C ALA A 44 26.10 -4.61 -7.73
N ASP A 45 26.63 -5.19 -8.82
CA ASP A 45 26.52 -4.71 -10.19
C ASP A 45 25.24 -5.19 -10.92
N ALA A 46 24.29 -5.80 -10.21
CA ALA A 46 23.00 -6.21 -10.78
C ALA A 46 22.20 -5.01 -11.32
N GLU A 47 21.56 -5.23 -12.46
CA GLU A 47 20.74 -4.22 -13.16
C GLU A 47 19.24 -4.53 -13.01
N ILE A 48 18.88 -5.81 -12.84
CA ILE A 48 17.50 -6.26 -12.64
C ILE A 48 17.45 -7.21 -11.45
N ILE A 49 16.47 -7.03 -10.59
CA ILE A 49 16.13 -7.98 -9.52
C ILE A 49 14.71 -8.50 -9.77
N VAL A 50 14.56 -9.83 -9.74
CA VAL A 50 13.26 -10.50 -9.84
C VAL A 50 13.04 -11.31 -8.56
N ASN A 51 12.09 -10.89 -7.73
CA ASN A 51 11.68 -11.67 -6.57
C ASN A 51 10.72 -12.77 -6.99
N THR A 52 11.14 -14.03 -6.81
CA THR A 52 10.33 -15.22 -7.02
C THR A 52 10.05 -15.98 -5.71
N THR A 53 10.31 -15.33 -4.58
CA THR A 53 10.04 -15.87 -3.24
C THR A 53 8.69 -15.40 -2.72
N PRO A 54 8.10 -16.06 -1.72
CA PRO A 54 6.92 -15.56 -1.04
C PRO A 54 7.21 -14.49 0.03
N VAL A 55 8.45 -13.98 0.12
CA VAL A 55 8.82 -12.96 1.11
C VAL A 55 8.07 -11.67 0.81
N GLY A 56 7.41 -11.12 1.83
CA GLY A 56 6.59 -9.92 1.71
C GLY A 56 5.15 -10.17 1.29
N MET A 57 4.77 -11.43 0.96
CA MET A 57 3.40 -11.81 0.61
C MET A 57 2.52 -11.88 1.87
N TYR A 58 1.25 -11.51 1.73
CA TYR A 58 0.24 -11.71 2.77
C TYR A 58 0.26 -13.18 3.31
N PRO A 59 0.13 -13.41 4.62
CA PRO A 59 -0.08 -12.43 5.68
C PRO A 59 1.21 -11.77 6.22
N ASN A 60 2.40 -12.22 5.78
CA ASN A 60 3.71 -11.77 6.27
C ASN A 60 4.24 -10.54 5.51
N CYS A 61 3.40 -9.50 5.42
CA CYS A 61 3.75 -8.23 4.77
C CYS A 61 4.87 -7.47 5.52
N GLY A 62 5.45 -6.48 4.85
CA GLY A 62 6.41 -5.55 5.47
C GLY A 62 7.85 -6.07 5.51
N VAL A 63 8.13 -7.27 5.02
CA VAL A 63 9.48 -7.84 4.92
C VAL A 63 9.97 -7.80 3.48
N SER A 64 11.21 -7.37 3.28
CA SER A 64 11.89 -7.40 1.98
C SER A 64 12.96 -8.48 1.96
N PRO A 65 13.12 -9.22 0.85
CA PRO A 65 14.17 -10.24 0.74
C PRO A 65 15.58 -9.65 0.67
N VAL A 66 15.72 -8.42 0.20
CA VAL A 66 17.01 -7.70 0.06
C VAL A 66 16.85 -6.20 0.33
N ASP A 67 17.94 -5.52 0.61
CA ASP A 67 18.02 -4.07 0.62
C ASP A 67 18.50 -3.58 -0.75
N LEU A 68 17.63 -2.87 -1.49
CA LEU A 68 17.93 -2.40 -2.85
C LEU A 68 19.08 -1.39 -2.90
N ARG A 69 19.39 -0.71 -1.81
CA ARG A 69 20.53 0.24 -1.73
C ARG A 69 21.88 -0.44 -1.94
N GLN A 70 21.96 -1.78 -1.81
CA GLN A 70 23.16 -2.55 -2.09
C GLN A 70 23.46 -2.68 -3.59
N PHE A 71 22.54 -2.27 -4.47
CA PHE A 71 22.62 -2.46 -5.92
C PHE A 71 22.60 -1.12 -6.68
N PRO A 72 23.72 -0.36 -6.71
CA PRO A 72 23.74 1.01 -7.25
C PRO A 72 23.51 1.10 -8.77
N ARG A 73 23.49 -0.03 -9.50
CA ARG A 73 23.23 -0.09 -10.93
C ARG A 73 21.83 -0.59 -11.28
N LEU A 74 20.99 -0.74 -10.26
CA LEU A 74 19.67 -1.32 -10.45
C LEU A 74 18.79 -0.42 -11.34
N ALA A 75 18.33 -0.98 -12.45
CA ALA A 75 17.48 -0.33 -13.44
C ALA A 75 16.02 -0.77 -13.37
N GLY A 76 15.73 -1.88 -12.67
CA GLY A 76 14.37 -2.36 -12.50
C GLY A 76 14.21 -3.48 -11.48
N VAL A 77 13.02 -3.54 -10.89
CA VAL A 77 12.60 -4.56 -9.92
C VAL A 77 11.28 -5.18 -10.37
N LEU A 78 11.24 -6.51 -10.40
CA LEU A 78 10.01 -7.25 -10.61
C LEU A 78 9.74 -8.10 -9.36
N ASP A 79 8.50 -8.08 -8.90
CA ASP A 79 8.05 -8.92 -7.80
C ASP A 79 6.86 -9.76 -8.27
N ILE A 80 6.95 -11.09 -8.19
CA ILE A 80 5.81 -11.95 -8.55
C ILE A 80 4.68 -11.93 -7.53
N VAL A 81 4.94 -11.37 -6.35
CA VAL A 81 3.91 -11.16 -5.33
C VAL A 81 2.95 -10.07 -5.81
N TYR A 82 1.64 -10.33 -5.69
CA TYR A 82 0.58 -9.38 -6.06
C TYR A 82 -0.31 -8.97 -4.86
N ASN A 83 -0.16 -9.65 -3.74
CA ASN A 83 -0.85 -9.30 -2.50
C ASN A 83 0.16 -9.30 -1.34
N PRO A 84 0.54 -8.11 -0.83
CA PRO A 84 0.01 -6.79 -1.15
C PRO A 84 0.40 -6.31 -2.55
N ALA A 85 -0.29 -5.26 -3.05
CA ALA A 85 0.01 -4.64 -4.34
C ALA A 85 1.42 -4.03 -4.38
N ARG A 86 1.88 -3.47 -3.25
CA ARG A 86 3.25 -2.99 -3.02
C ARG A 86 3.87 -3.76 -1.85
N THR A 87 4.74 -4.71 -2.16
CA THR A 87 5.57 -5.37 -1.14
C THR A 87 6.61 -4.39 -0.57
N ALA A 88 7.25 -4.74 0.53
CA ALA A 88 8.34 -3.93 1.06
C ALA A 88 9.50 -3.76 0.05
N LEU A 89 9.74 -4.74 -0.82
CA LEU A 89 10.69 -4.65 -1.92
C LEU A 89 10.26 -3.60 -2.96
N VAL A 90 9.00 -3.63 -3.37
CA VAL A 90 8.40 -2.66 -4.31
C VAL A 90 8.42 -1.24 -3.71
N MET A 91 8.06 -1.08 -2.44
CA MET A 91 8.11 0.23 -1.76
C MET A 91 9.54 0.79 -1.65
N GLN A 92 10.56 -0.07 -1.50
CA GLN A 92 11.95 0.39 -1.60
C GLN A 92 12.28 0.89 -3.00
N ALA A 93 11.86 0.17 -4.05
CA ALA A 93 12.08 0.60 -5.44
C ALA A 93 11.40 1.95 -5.71
N GLU A 94 10.16 2.12 -5.27
CA GLU A 94 9.41 3.38 -5.36
C GLU A 94 10.16 4.53 -4.69
N THR A 95 10.61 4.34 -3.45
CA THR A 95 11.37 5.33 -2.68
C THR A 95 12.70 5.72 -3.35
N LEU A 96 13.34 4.77 -4.02
CA LEU A 96 14.62 4.98 -4.72
C LEU A 96 14.44 5.47 -6.16
N GLY A 97 13.18 5.64 -6.63
CA GLY A 97 12.89 6.03 -8.02
C GLY A 97 13.27 4.96 -9.05
N ILE A 98 13.33 3.69 -8.64
CA ILE A 98 13.66 2.56 -9.52
C ILE A 98 12.35 2.03 -10.12
N PRO A 99 12.25 1.88 -11.46
CA PRO A 99 11.11 1.26 -12.11
C PRO A 99 10.80 -0.13 -11.53
N TYR A 100 9.53 -0.39 -11.30
CA TYR A 100 9.11 -1.68 -10.74
C TYR A 100 7.81 -2.19 -11.37
N MET A 101 7.57 -3.50 -11.21
CA MET A 101 6.30 -4.13 -11.54
C MET A 101 5.97 -5.20 -10.50
N SER A 102 4.72 -5.21 -10.00
CA SER A 102 4.20 -6.26 -9.11
C SER A 102 3.53 -7.38 -9.89
N GLY A 103 3.25 -8.51 -9.21
CA GLY A 103 2.77 -9.74 -9.82
C GLY A 103 1.36 -9.72 -10.39
N LEU A 104 0.56 -8.66 -10.18
CA LEU A 104 -0.83 -8.63 -10.64
C LEU A 104 -0.95 -8.75 -12.16
N TYR A 105 -0.06 -8.08 -12.91
CA TYR A 105 -0.05 -8.21 -14.39
C TYR A 105 0.22 -9.65 -14.83
N MET A 106 1.19 -10.31 -14.19
CA MET A 106 1.51 -11.72 -14.45
C MET A 106 0.31 -12.63 -14.17
N LEU A 107 -0.41 -12.39 -13.06
CA LEU A 107 -1.63 -13.13 -12.70
C LEU A 107 -2.70 -13.02 -13.79
N VAL A 108 -2.95 -11.84 -14.31
CA VAL A 108 -3.92 -11.62 -15.41
C VAL A 108 -3.44 -12.24 -16.71
N ALA A 109 -2.17 -12.05 -17.06
CA ALA A 109 -1.61 -12.59 -18.30
C ALA A 109 -1.65 -14.13 -18.34
N GLN A 110 -1.34 -14.80 -17.23
CA GLN A 110 -1.44 -16.27 -17.16
C GLN A 110 -2.89 -16.75 -17.25
N ALA A 111 -3.85 -16.04 -16.61
CA ALA A 111 -5.27 -16.37 -16.70
C ALA A 111 -5.77 -16.26 -18.15
N LYS A 112 -5.40 -15.16 -18.84
CA LYS A 112 -5.68 -15.01 -20.28
C LYS A 112 -5.14 -16.19 -21.08
N ARG A 113 -3.86 -16.55 -20.87
CA ARG A 113 -3.25 -17.67 -21.62
C ARG A 113 -3.95 -19.00 -21.36
N THR A 114 -4.37 -19.20 -20.13
CA THR A 114 -5.16 -20.39 -19.76
C THR A 114 -6.50 -20.42 -20.48
N ALA A 115 -7.22 -19.29 -20.50
CA ALA A 115 -8.49 -19.18 -21.22
C ALA A 115 -8.31 -19.45 -22.72
N GLU A 116 -7.28 -18.90 -23.36
CA GLU A 116 -6.97 -19.16 -24.79
C GLU A 116 -6.80 -20.65 -25.08
N VAL A 117 -6.15 -21.39 -24.17
CA VAL A 117 -5.96 -22.84 -24.32
C VAL A 117 -7.28 -23.61 -24.20
N PHE A 118 -8.13 -23.22 -23.23
CA PHE A 118 -9.43 -23.90 -23.04
C PHE A 118 -10.44 -23.57 -24.13
N GLU A 119 -10.47 -22.33 -24.60
CA GLU A 119 -11.46 -21.87 -25.58
C GLU A 119 -11.00 -22.07 -27.03
N GLY A 120 -9.73 -22.36 -27.26
CA GLY A 120 -9.16 -22.64 -28.58
C GLY A 120 -9.04 -21.42 -29.50
N HIS A 121 -9.16 -20.21 -28.96
CA HIS A 121 -8.98 -18.97 -29.72
C HIS A 121 -8.13 -17.94 -28.97
N ALA A 122 -7.50 -17.02 -29.73
CA ALA A 122 -6.68 -15.96 -29.15
C ALA A 122 -7.55 -14.84 -28.54
N ILE A 123 -7.17 -14.33 -27.38
CA ILE A 123 -7.76 -13.17 -26.74
C ILE A 123 -6.86 -11.95 -26.99
N LEU A 124 -7.45 -10.81 -27.28
CA LEU A 124 -6.69 -9.58 -27.57
C LEU A 124 -5.78 -9.20 -26.39
N GLY A 125 -4.56 -8.72 -26.68
CA GLY A 125 -3.61 -8.26 -25.67
C GLY A 125 -4.14 -7.09 -24.84
N SER A 126 -4.95 -6.21 -25.41
CA SER A 126 -5.64 -5.10 -24.75
C SER A 126 -6.53 -5.56 -23.58
N GLU A 127 -7.11 -6.77 -23.65
CA GLU A 127 -7.91 -7.32 -22.55
C GLU A 127 -7.08 -7.58 -21.30
N THR A 128 -5.81 -7.96 -21.43
CA THR A 128 -4.91 -8.11 -20.28
C THR A 128 -4.73 -6.78 -19.56
N GLU A 129 -4.48 -5.70 -20.29
CA GLU A 129 -4.32 -4.38 -19.69
C GLU A 129 -5.61 -3.86 -19.07
N ARG A 130 -6.73 -4.02 -19.77
CA ARG A 130 -8.05 -3.63 -19.26
C ARG A 130 -8.38 -4.34 -17.94
N ILE A 131 -8.20 -5.66 -17.90
CA ILE A 131 -8.49 -6.46 -16.69
C ILE A 131 -7.49 -6.12 -15.57
N TRP A 132 -6.20 -5.96 -15.89
CA TRP A 132 -5.19 -5.57 -14.91
C TRP A 132 -5.49 -4.22 -14.27
N LYS A 133 -5.81 -3.21 -15.06
CA LYS A 133 -6.21 -1.89 -14.57
C LYS A 133 -7.46 -1.96 -13.71
N LYS A 134 -8.48 -2.71 -14.16
CA LYS A 134 -9.73 -2.91 -13.43
C LYS A 134 -9.49 -3.57 -12.06
N LEU A 135 -8.81 -4.72 -12.04
CA LEU A 135 -8.50 -5.42 -10.79
C LEU A 135 -7.62 -4.58 -9.86
N GLY A 136 -6.63 -3.87 -10.40
CA GLY A 136 -5.79 -2.96 -9.62
C GLY A 136 -6.61 -1.90 -8.88
N ARG A 137 -7.62 -1.33 -9.53
CA ARG A 137 -8.54 -0.36 -8.92
C ARG A 137 -9.47 -0.99 -7.89
N GLU A 138 -10.08 -2.13 -8.22
CA GLU A 138 -10.99 -2.83 -7.31
C GLU A 138 -10.28 -3.28 -6.02
N MET A 139 -9.03 -3.71 -6.13
CA MET A 139 -8.20 -4.14 -5.00
C MET A 139 -7.61 -2.98 -4.20
N GLN A 140 -7.50 -1.78 -4.79
CA GLN A 140 -6.88 -0.63 -4.12
C GLN A 140 -7.78 -0.09 -3.01
N ASN A 141 -7.21 0.06 -1.80
CA ASN A 141 -7.87 0.76 -0.70
C ASN A 141 -7.86 2.28 -0.94
N ILE A 142 -8.91 2.95 -0.49
CA ILE A 142 -8.97 4.40 -0.40
C ILE A 142 -8.81 4.78 1.06
N VAL A 143 -7.68 5.40 1.41
CA VAL A 143 -7.35 5.73 2.80
C VAL A 143 -7.54 7.22 3.02
N LEU A 144 -8.31 7.59 4.04
CA LEU A 144 -8.58 8.97 4.41
C LEU A 144 -7.82 9.33 5.68
N ILE A 145 -6.90 10.29 5.58
CA ILE A 145 -6.16 10.89 6.69
C ILE A 145 -6.55 12.36 6.88
N GLY A 146 -6.25 12.95 8.03
CA GLY A 146 -6.52 14.36 8.32
C GLY A 146 -6.84 14.60 9.79
N MET A 147 -6.97 15.86 10.16
CA MET A 147 -7.23 16.29 11.54
C MET A 147 -8.47 15.62 12.16
N PRO A 148 -8.51 15.43 13.48
CA PRO A 148 -9.73 15.03 14.17
C PRO A 148 -10.86 15.98 13.82
N GLY A 149 -12.05 15.45 13.45
CA GLY A 149 -13.19 16.28 13.04
C GLY A 149 -13.17 16.76 11.61
N SER A 150 -12.18 16.40 10.79
CA SER A 150 -12.17 16.77 9.37
C SER A 150 -13.24 16.07 8.51
N GLY A 151 -14.04 15.15 9.06
CA GLY A 151 -15.14 14.49 8.36
C GLY A 151 -14.77 13.16 7.69
N LYS A 152 -13.61 12.56 8.01
CA LYS A 152 -13.14 11.30 7.41
C LYS A 152 -14.15 10.17 7.42
N SER A 153 -14.74 9.87 8.58
CA SER A 153 -15.71 8.78 8.73
C SER A 153 -16.99 9.03 7.89
N THR A 154 -17.46 10.29 7.84
CA THR A 154 -18.62 10.67 7.01
C THR A 154 -18.31 10.52 5.53
N VAL A 155 -17.14 11.02 5.08
CA VAL A 155 -16.70 10.90 3.68
C VAL A 155 -16.47 9.44 3.33
N ALA A 156 -15.84 8.64 4.22
CA ALA A 156 -15.61 7.22 4.00
C ALA A 156 -16.91 6.44 3.79
N ALA A 157 -17.92 6.66 4.62
CA ALA A 157 -19.22 5.98 4.51
C ALA A 157 -19.89 6.31 3.16
N ARG A 158 -19.95 7.59 2.79
CA ARG A 158 -20.57 8.03 1.54
C ARG A 158 -19.79 7.58 0.30
N LEU A 159 -18.45 7.58 0.38
CA LEU A 159 -17.59 7.10 -0.71
C LEU A 159 -17.72 5.59 -0.91
N ALA A 160 -17.79 4.84 0.19
CA ALA A 160 -17.98 3.40 0.16
C ALA A 160 -19.34 3.02 -0.47
N GLU A 161 -20.41 3.74 -0.09
CA GLU A 161 -21.74 3.58 -0.72
C GLU A 161 -21.68 3.87 -2.23
N ALA A 162 -21.02 4.96 -2.64
CA ALA A 162 -20.92 5.36 -4.05
C ALA A 162 -20.09 4.38 -4.91
N LEU A 163 -19.12 3.66 -4.31
CA LEU A 163 -18.22 2.73 -5.00
C LEU A 163 -18.57 1.25 -4.77
N ASP A 164 -19.66 0.96 -4.07
CA ASP A 164 -20.06 -0.41 -3.65
C ASP A 164 -18.91 -1.12 -2.89
N ARG A 165 -18.33 -0.42 -1.90
CA ARG A 165 -17.23 -0.91 -1.06
C ARG A 165 -17.59 -0.91 0.42
N VAL A 166 -16.76 -1.56 1.22
CA VAL A 166 -16.90 -1.53 2.68
C VAL A 166 -16.13 -0.34 3.25
N ALA A 167 -16.79 0.47 4.09
CA ALA A 167 -16.14 1.50 4.89
C ALA A 167 -15.64 0.90 6.21
N LEU A 168 -14.41 1.22 6.58
CA LEU A 168 -13.78 0.84 7.85
C LEU A 168 -13.28 2.11 8.55
N ASP A 169 -13.43 2.17 9.87
CA ASP A 169 -12.92 3.26 10.71
C ASP A 169 -11.96 2.69 11.75
N SER A 170 -10.71 3.15 11.75
CA SER A 170 -9.68 2.60 12.65
C SER A 170 -10.00 2.86 14.11
N ASP A 171 -10.62 4.00 14.45
CA ASP A 171 -10.98 4.30 15.83
C ASP A 171 -12.11 3.36 16.30
N ALA A 172 -13.13 3.12 15.46
CA ALA A 172 -14.20 2.18 15.74
C ALA A 172 -13.69 0.74 15.89
N GLU A 173 -12.78 0.31 15.03
CA GLU A 173 -12.14 -1.03 15.12
C GLU A 173 -11.33 -1.20 16.41
N ILE A 174 -10.60 -0.15 16.86
CA ILE A 174 -9.90 -0.15 18.15
C ILE A 174 -10.90 -0.31 19.30
N GLU A 175 -11.99 0.46 19.29
CA GLU A 175 -13.02 0.43 20.33
C GLU A 175 -13.71 -0.93 20.40
N GLU A 176 -14.06 -1.53 19.27
CA GLU A 176 -14.67 -2.86 19.18
C GLU A 176 -13.75 -3.95 19.75
N ARG A 177 -12.47 -3.96 19.34
CA ARG A 177 -11.48 -4.96 19.81
C ARG A 177 -11.19 -4.87 21.31
N ASN A 178 -11.27 -3.67 21.89
CA ASN A 178 -10.88 -3.44 23.28
C ASN A 178 -12.07 -3.27 24.23
N GLY A 179 -13.30 -3.19 23.72
CA GLY A 179 -14.50 -2.98 24.53
C GLY A 179 -14.51 -1.66 25.31
N ALA A 180 -13.76 -0.65 24.86
CA ALA A 180 -13.60 0.64 25.50
C ALA A 180 -13.36 1.75 24.47
N SER A 181 -13.81 2.98 24.76
CA SER A 181 -13.57 4.12 23.88
C SER A 181 -12.07 4.46 23.77
N CYS A 182 -11.67 4.99 22.61
CA CYS A 182 -10.30 5.48 22.40
C CYS A 182 -9.87 6.46 23.49
N ALA A 183 -10.77 7.35 23.94
CA ALA A 183 -10.52 8.26 25.04
C ALA A 183 -10.18 7.54 26.34
N SER A 184 -10.96 6.53 26.71
CA SER A 184 -10.74 5.73 27.93
C SER A 184 -9.45 4.91 27.85
N LEU A 185 -9.10 4.40 26.66
CA LEU A 185 -7.84 3.67 26.45
C LEU A 185 -6.63 4.58 26.64
N ILE A 186 -6.69 5.82 26.16
CA ILE A 186 -5.63 6.83 26.34
C ILE A 186 -5.50 7.21 27.81
N GLU A 187 -6.63 7.45 28.49
CA GLU A 187 -6.64 7.84 29.91
C GLU A 187 -6.03 6.74 30.80
N ARG A 188 -6.37 5.47 30.53
CA ARG A 188 -5.91 4.33 31.35
C ARG A 188 -4.46 3.93 31.05
N ASN A 189 -4.06 3.92 29.80
CA ASN A 189 -2.82 3.29 29.35
C ASN A 189 -1.77 4.31 28.85
N GLY A 190 -2.16 5.58 28.67
CA GLY A 190 -1.34 6.62 28.09
C GLY A 190 -1.34 6.63 26.56
N GLU A 191 -0.94 7.78 25.99
CA GLU A 191 -0.96 7.97 24.52
C GLU A 191 -0.03 6.98 23.79
N ALA A 192 1.15 6.68 24.33
CA ALA A 192 2.11 5.79 23.67
C ALA A 192 1.56 4.36 23.50
N ALA A 193 0.89 3.81 24.51
CA ALA A 193 0.24 2.50 24.44
C ALA A 193 -0.94 2.51 23.45
N PHE A 194 -1.74 3.58 23.44
CA PHE A 194 -2.81 3.75 22.45
C PHE A 194 -2.26 3.78 21.02
N ARG A 195 -1.16 4.50 20.76
CA ARG A 195 -0.54 4.53 19.43
C ARG A 195 -0.03 3.17 18.97
N ALA A 196 0.42 2.32 19.90
CA ALA A 196 0.77 0.94 19.55
C ALA A 196 -0.45 0.13 19.08
N LEU A 197 -1.57 0.21 19.83
CA LEU A 197 -2.84 -0.41 19.42
C LEU A 197 -3.36 0.13 18.07
N GLU A 198 -3.28 1.46 17.87
CA GLU A 198 -3.64 2.09 16.60
C GLU A 198 -2.80 1.53 15.44
N SER A 199 -1.48 1.37 15.63
CA SER A 199 -0.60 0.81 14.59
C SER A 199 -0.91 -0.65 14.28
N GLU A 200 -1.26 -1.48 15.27
CA GLU A 200 -1.70 -2.86 15.07
C GLU A 200 -2.98 -2.93 14.22
N VAL A 201 -3.98 -2.12 14.55
CA VAL A 201 -5.24 -2.05 13.80
C VAL A 201 -4.99 -1.54 12.38
N ILE A 202 -4.20 -0.49 12.21
CA ILE A 202 -3.84 0.05 10.89
C ILE A 202 -3.11 -1.00 10.05
N ALA A 203 -2.21 -1.78 10.64
CA ALA A 203 -1.53 -2.86 9.94
C ALA A 203 -2.52 -3.94 9.45
N ASP A 204 -3.52 -4.30 10.25
CA ASP A 204 -4.56 -5.25 9.86
C ASP A 204 -5.49 -4.69 8.77
N LEU A 205 -5.92 -3.43 8.91
CA LEU A 205 -6.77 -2.78 7.92
C LEU A 205 -6.04 -2.61 6.57
N GLY A 206 -4.77 -2.21 6.62
CA GLY A 206 -3.94 -2.01 5.43
C GLY A 206 -3.61 -3.29 4.64
N ARG A 207 -3.75 -4.46 5.26
CA ARG A 207 -3.62 -5.76 4.58
C ARG A 207 -4.86 -6.14 3.77
N ARG A 208 -6.03 -5.56 4.08
CA ARG A 208 -7.26 -5.78 3.31
C ARG A 208 -7.16 -5.07 1.97
N SER A 209 -8.04 -5.44 1.03
CA SER A 209 -8.09 -4.88 -0.32
C SER A 209 -9.48 -4.39 -0.65
N GLY A 210 -9.59 -3.32 -1.44
CA GLY A 210 -10.86 -2.78 -1.93
C GLY A 210 -11.69 -2.04 -0.89
N MET A 211 -11.09 -1.61 0.23
CA MET A 211 -11.78 -0.93 1.34
C MET A 211 -11.70 0.59 1.22
N VAL A 212 -12.63 1.30 1.87
CA VAL A 212 -12.51 2.72 2.18
C VAL A 212 -12.19 2.84 3.68
N ILE A 213 -11.00 3.31 4.01
CA ILE A 213 -10.46 3.32 5.38
C ILE A 213 -10.38 4.75 5.90
N ALA A 214 -11.18 5.08 6.92
CA ALA A 214 -11.00 6.29 7.71
C ALA A 214 -10.03 6.01 8.87
N THR A 215 -9.02 6.87 9.05
CA THR A 215 -8.03 6.70 10.10
C THR A 215 -8.22 7.66 11.26
N GLY A 216 -7.73 7.31 12.44
CA GLY A 216 -7.57 8.24 13.56
C GLY A 216 -6.69 9.44 13.15
N GLY A 217 -6.99 10.63 13.68
CA GLY A 217 -6.27 11.86 13.28
C GLY A 217 -4.79 11.87 13.71
N GLY A 218 -4.36 10.94 14.54
CA GLY A 218 -2.97 10.82 15.00
C GLY A 218 -2.17 9.72 14.31
N CYS A 219 -2.78 8.91 13.46
CA CYS A 219 -2.13 7.77 12.82
C CYS A 219 -0.84 8.13 12.07
N VAL A 220 -0.77 9.35 11.51
CA VAL A 220 0.39 9.86 10.75
C VAL A 220 1.60 10.21 11.63
N THR A 221 1.45 10.18 12.96
CA THR A 221 2.56 10.48 13.88
C THR A 221 3.53 9.32 14.04
N ARG A 222 3.17 8.13 13.55
CA ARG A 222 4.02 6.94 13.53
C ARG A 222 4.35 6.55 12.10
N GLU A 223 5.64 6.56 11.77
CA GLU A 223 6.17 6.32 10.42
C GLU A 223 5.77 4.94 9.88
N GLU A 224 5.77 3.92 10.74
CA GLU A 224 5.41 2.55 10.37
C GLU A 224 4.00 2.41 9.81
N ASN A 225 3.09 3.31 10.16
CA ASN A 225 1.72 3.32 9.65
C ASN A 225 1.66 3.65 8.15
N TYR A 226 2.62 4.44 7.65
CA TYR A 226 2.70 4.75 6.22
C TYR A 226 2.78 3.48 5.38
N ALA A 227 3.77 2.63 5.63
CA ALA A 227 3.96 1.40 4.88
C ALA A 227 2.73 0.49 4.94
N SER A 228 2.10 0.39 6.11
CA SER A 228 0.88 -0.40 6.32
C SER A 228 -0.30 0.11 5.49
N LEU A 229 -0.49 1.42 5.39
CA LEU A 229 -1.58 2.03 4.62
C LEU A 229 -1.28 2.05 3.11
N HIS A 230 -0.03 2.31 2.74
CA HIS A 230 0.39 2.49 1.36
C HIS A 230 0.52 1.16 0.59
N GLN A 231 0.78 0.03 1.27
CA GLN A 231 0.99 -1.28 0.61
C GLN A 231 -0.14 -1.70 -0.33
N ASN A 232 -1.40 -1.35 -0.01
CA ASN A 232 -2.59 -1.62 -0.83
C ASN A 232 -3.41 -0.36 -1.09
N GLY A 233 -3.01 0.81 -0.58
CA GLY A 233 -3.84 2.01 -0.55
C GLY A 233 -3.32 3.16 -1.40
N VAL A 234 -4.25 4.05 -1.74
CA VAL A 234 -4.01 5.43 -2.12
C VAL A 234 -4.50 6.31 -0.96
N ILE A 235 -3.65 7.24 -0.53
CA ILE A 235 -3.86 8.01 0.71
C ILE A 235 -4.30 9.42 0.37
N PHE A 236 -5.51 9.80 0.80
CA PHE A 236 -6.10 11.12 0.63
C PHE A 236 -6.08 11.91 1.92
N TRP A 237 -5.42 13.05 1.93
CA TRP A 237 -5.49 13.98 3.05
C TRP A 237 -6.68 14.93 2.92
N LEU A 238 -7.68 14.78 3.78
CA LEU A 238 -8.83 15.68 3.88
C LEU A 238 -8.45 16.94 4.66
N ARG A 239 -8.21 18.03 3.95
CA ARG A 239 -7.90 19.35 4.51
C ARG A 239 -9.18 20.06 4.85
N ARG A 240 -9.29 20.52 6.09
CA ARG A 240 -10.38 21.34 6.56
C ARG A 240 -9.84 22.50 7.41
N ASP A 241 -10.39 23.68 7.22
CA ASP A 241 -10.02 24.88 7.96
C ASP A 241 -10.23 24.65 9.46
N LEU A 242 -9.32 25.14 10.28
CA LEU A 242 -9.31 24.85 11.72
C LEU A 242 -10.52 25.44 12.45
N ASP A 243 -11.06 26.56 11.96
CA ASP A 243 -12.28 27.21 12.47
C ASP A 243 -13.55 26.40 12.18
N LYS A 244 -13.52 25.50 11.18
CA LYS A 244 -14.62 24.59 10.83
C LYS A 244 -14.54 23.22 11.52
N LEU A 245 -13.50 22.96 12.31
CA LEU A 245 -13.37 21.72 13.04
C LEU A 245 -14.20 21.74 14.33
N PRO A 246 -15.01 20.70 14.63
CA PRO A 246 -15.79 20.63 15.86
C PRO A 246 -14.84 20.55 17.08
N ARG A 247 -15.14 21.38 18.10
CA ARG A 247 -14.34 21.49 19.34
C ARG A 247 -14.84 20.60 20.48
N GLU A 248 -16.08 20.12 20.42
CA GLU A 248 -16.71 19.34 21.49
C GLU A 248 -16.52 17.84 21.33
N GLY A 249 -16.44 17.13 22.47
CA GLY A 249 -16.48 15.66 22.53
C GLY A 249 -15.19 14.90 22.22
N ARG A 250 -14.02 15.56 22.22
CA ARG A 250 -12.73 14.91 21.87
C ARG A 250 -11.61 15.30 22.83
N PRO A 251 -11.17 14.37 23.74
CA PRO A 251 -10.19 14.67 24.78
C PRO A 251 -8.85 15.22 24.27
N LEU A 252 -8.34 14.69 23.14
CA LEU A 252 -7.10 15.15 22.55
C LEU A 252 -7.23 16.45 21.73
N SER A 253 -8.46 16.88 21.43
CA SER A 253 -8.75 18.13 20.70
C SER A 253 -9.17 19.28 21.63
N ALA A 254 -9.25 19.04 22.94
CA ALA A 254 -9.53 20.08 23.96
C ALA A 254 -8.36 21.06 24.12
N GLY A 255 -7.18 20.76 23.56
CA GLY A 255 -6.02 21.63 23.51
C GLY A 255 -6.01 22.58 22.31
N ASP A 256 -4.85 23.21 22.09
CA ASP A 256 -4.63 24.09 20.95
C ASP A 256 -4.61 23.32 19.62
N LEU A 257 -5.73 23.39 18.86
CA LEU A 257 -5.87 22.76 17.54
C LEU A 257 -4.82 23.28 16.54
N ALA A 258 -4.40 24.53 16.65
CA ALA A 258 -3.39 25.10 15.78
C ALA A 258 -2.02 24.46 16.06
N ALA A 259 -1.64 24.36 17.31
CA ALA A 259 -0.40 23.69 17.70
C ALA A 259 -0.40 22.19 17.33
N MET A 260 -1.56 21.52 17.43
CA MET A 260 -1.71 20.13 16.97
C MET A 260 -1.56 20.03 15.46
N TYR A 261 -2.17 20.92 14.70
CA TYR A 261 -2.06 20.96 13.26
C TYR A 261 -0.61 21.19 12.82
N ASP A 262 0.06 22.18 13.41
CA ASP A 262 1.45 22.51 13.06
C ASP A 262 2.38 21.32 13.28
N LYS A 263 2.20 20.57 14.37
CA LYS A 263 2.96 19.33 14.64
C LYS A 263 2.71 18.21 13.62
N ARG A 264 1.50 18.12 13.08
CA ARG A 264 1.07 16.98 12.23
C ARG A 264 1.08 17.31 10.75
N ARG A 265 1.08 18.57 10.36
CA ARG A 265 0.99 19.01 8.98
C ARG A 265 2.03 18.34 8.09
N ALA A 266 3.31 18.39 8.46
CA ALA A 266 4.37 17.74 7.70
C ALA A 266 4.19 16.21 7.58
N CYS A 267 3.60 15.57 8.59
CA CYS A 267 3.28 14.14 8.54
C CYS A 267 2.14 13.87 7.56
N TYR A 268 1.07 14.68 7.56
CA TYR A 268 -0.01 14.54 6.58
C TYR A 268 0.50 14.75 5.15
N GLU A 269 1.32 15.79 4.93
CA GLU A 269 1.94 16.07 3.62
C GLU A 269 2.80 14.91 3.12
N ARG A 270 3.54 14.25 4.01
CA ARG A 270 4.39 13.11 3.67
C ARG A 270 3.62 11.83 3.39
N PHE A 271 2.51 11.59 4.11
CA PHE A 271 1.70 10.38 3.95
C PHE A 271 0.79 10.44 2.73
N ALA A 272 0.38 11.64 2.31
CA ALA A 272 -0.67 11.81 1.32
C ALA A 272 -0.17 11.66 -0.12
N ASP A 273 -0.83 10.80 -0.89
CA ASP A 273 -0.70 10.78 -2.35
C ASP A 273 -1.47 11.97 -2.96
N HIS A 274 -2.62 12.33 -2.36
CA HIS A 274 -3.48 13.43 -2.80
C HIS A 274 -3.97 14.28 -1.63
N SER A 275 -4.08 15.60 -1.87
CA SER A 275 -4.63 16.56 -0.91
C SER A 275 -5.99 17.08 -1.39
N ILE A 276 -7.04 16.86 -0.61
CA ILE A 276 -8.43 17.17 -0.95
C ILE A 276 -8.94 18.31 -0.06
N ASN A 277 -9.56 19.31 -0.67
CA ASN A 277 -10.22 20.38 0.07
C ASN A 277 -11.60 19.91 0.56
N ASN A 278 -11.73 19.73 1.88
CA ASN A 278 -12.97 19.30 2.53
C ASN A 278 -13.68 20.44 3.30
N ASN A 279 -13.66 21.65 2.76
CA ASN A 279 -14.35 22.81 3.33
C ASN A 279 -15.77 23.01 2.81
N GLY A 280 -16.11 22.39 1.70
CA GLY A 280 -17.40 22.40 1.04
C GLY A 280 -18.33 21.28 1.50
N THR A 281 -19.20 20.83 0.59
CA THR A 281 -20.12 19.72 0.82
C THR A 281 -19.41 18.37 0.71
N VAL A 282 -20.03 17.32 1.25
CA VAL A 282 -19.50 15.95 1.12
C VAL A 282 -19.45 15.54 -0.35
N GLU A 283 -20.46 15.90 -1.14
CA GLU A 283 -20.55 15.60 -2.56
C GLU A 283 -19.41 16.25 -3.37
N GLU A 284 -18.98 17.45 -3.01
CA GLU A 284 -17.81 18.10 -3.61
C GLU A 284 -16.52 17.37 -3.27
N THR A 285 -16.40 16.92 -2.03
CA THR A 285 -15.24 16.11 -1.58
C THR A 285 -15.19 14.79 -2.29
N LEU A 286 -16.32 14.08 -2.43
CA LEU A 286 -16.40 12.82 -3.17
C LEU A 286 -15.96 13.02 -4.63
N ARG A 287 -16.46 14.06 -5.30
CA ARG A 287 -16.08 14.35 -6.70
C ARG A 287 -14.57 14.58 -6.85
N GLN A 288 -13.94 15.30 -5.91
CA GLN A 288 -12.49 15.51 -5.93
C GLN A 288 -11.71 14.18 -5.74
N ILE A 289 -12.15 13.32 -4.81
CA ILE A 289 -11.53 12.01 -4.59
C ILE A 289 -11.68 11.14 -5.83
N MET A 290 -12.90 11.03 -6.38
CA MET A 290 -13.18 10.19 -7.55
C MET A 290 -12.41 10.67 -8.78
N ALA A 291 -12.27 11.98 -8.98
CA ALA A 291 -11.48 12.56 -10.08
C ALA A 291 -9.96 12.31 -9.95
N ALA A 292 -9.46 12.05 -8.73
CA ALA A 292 -8.06 11.73 -8.49
C ALA A 292 -7.76 10.21 -8.55
N LEU A 293 -8.80 9.37 -8.57
CA LEU A 293 -8.64 7.94 -8.83
C LEU A 293 -8.43 7.70 -10.34
N PRO A 294 -7.73 6.62 -10.73
CA PRO A 294 -7.58 6.28 -12.15
C PRO A 294 -8.95 6.14 -12.85
N GLU A 295 -9.08 6.70 -14.05
CA GLU A 295 -10.33 6.68 -14.81
C GLU A 295 -10.78 5.26 -15.18
N GLU A 296 -12.10 5.06 -15.29
CA GLU A 296 -12.70 3.88 -15.92
C GLU A 296 -12.62 4.07 -17.44
N GLU A 297 -11.71 3.34 -18.09
CA GLU A 297 -11.69 3.19 -19.56
C GLU A 297 -12.56 2.02 -20.00
#